data_01c0292c0030dd856ed256f410c79de2
#
_entry.id   01c0292c0030dd856ed256f410c79de2
#
_cell.length_a   1.000
_cell.length_b   1.000
_cell.length_c   1.000
_cell.angle_alpha   90.00
_cell.angle_beta   90.00
_cell.angle_gamma   90.00
#
_symmetry.space_group_name_H-M   'P 1'
#
loop_
_entity.id
_entity.type
_entity.pdbx_description
1 polymer ?
#
loop_
_entity_poly.entity_id
_entity_poly.type
_entity_poly.pdbx_seq_one_letter_code
_entity_poly.pdbx_strand_id
1 'polypeptide(L)'
;AGCVFVNGVKVTSKAQKVKDTDNIEVLQNRKYVSRAGDKLEKAFLDFNISVENKICLDIGASTGGFTDCLLQHGAKKVYSLDVGHNQLVYKLRNDSRVVSIEDFNAKDIKREMFNDCIPSIVVSDVSFISISKIAPIIYKELYDLEFWISLIKPQ
;
A
#
# COMPACT_ATOMS: atom_id res chain seq x y z
N ALA A 1 -11.26 -6.11 11.72
CA ALA A 1 -10.86 -7.31 12.44
C ALA A 1 -11.41 -8.53 11.70
N GLY A 2 -10.53 -9.46 11.29
CA GLY A 2 -10.95 -10.71 10.66
C GLY A 2 -11.82 -11.52 11.62
N CYS A 3 -12.69 -12.37 11.08
CA CYS A 3 -13.43 -13.34 11.88
C CYS A 3 -12.55 -14.59 12.03
N VAL A 4 -12.29 -15.00 13.26
CA VAL A 4 -11.63 -16.26 13.59
C VAL A 4 -12.68 -17.28 13.91
N PHE A 5 -12.55 -18.47 13.35
CA PHE A 5 -13.39 -19.62 13.66
C PHE A 5 -12.50 -20.73 14.23
N VAL A 6 -12.99 -21.40 15.25
CA VAL A 6 -12.37 -22.59 15.82
C VAL A 6 -13.35 -23.74 15.65
N ASN A 7 -12.95 -24.78 14.92
CA ASN A 7 -13.81 -25.92 14.57
C ASN A 7 -15.15 -25.48 13.95
N GLY A 8 -15.12 -24.45 13.06
CA GLY A 8 -16.30 -23.90 12.39
C GLY A 8 -17.15 -22.95 13.26
N VAL A 9 -16.82 -22.72 14.53
CA VAL A 9 -17.54 -21.81 15.43
C VAL A 9 -16.80 -20.47 15.52
N LYS A 10 -17.52 -19.36 15.29
CA LYS A 10 -16.94 -18.01 15.36
C LYS A 10 -16.45 -17.67 16.76
N VAL A 11 -15.20 -17.23 16.86
CA VAL A 11 -14.58 -16.77 18.11
C VAL A 11 -15.13 -15.38 18.48
N THR A 12 -15.65 -15.27 19.70
CA THR A 12 -16.19 -14.01 20.23
C THR A 12 -15.27 -13.34 21.26
N SER A 13 -14.34 -14.09 21.85
CA SER A 13 -13.41 -13.60 22.86
C SER A 13 -11.97 -13.67 22.37
N LYS A 14 -11.19 -12.61 22.57
CA LYS A 14 -9.74 -12.60 22.27
C LYS A 14 -8.93 -13.56 23.15
N ALA A 15 -9.48 -13.96 24.30
CA ALA A 15 -8.83 -14.86 25.27
C ALA A 15 -9.34 -16.30 25.15
N GLN A 16 -10.04 -16.66 24.06
CA GLN A 16 -10.50 -18.04 23.86
C GLN A 16 -9.31 -18.99 23.79
N LYS A 17 -9.29 -19.97 24.68
CA LYS A 17 -8.27 -21.04 24.65
C LYS A 17 -8.56 -22.00 23.50
N VAL A 18 -7.52 -22.40 22.81
CA VAL A 18 -7.56 -23.41 21.74
C VAL A 18 -6.63 -24.56 22.09
N LYS A 19 -6.90 -25.73 21.55
CA LYS A 19 -6.05 -26.93 21.68
C LYS A 19 -5.22 -27.06 20.40
N ASP A 20 -4.10 -27.75 20.47
CA ASP A 20 -3.24 -28.03 19.30
C ASP A 20 -3.95 -28.83 18.20
N THR A 21 -5.04 -29.52 18.55
CA THR A 21 -5.88 -30.30 17.63
C THR A 21 -7.03 -29.50 17.01
N ASP A 22 -7.24 -28.25 17.41
CA ASP A 22 -8.35 -27.44 16.91
C ASP A 22 -8.04 -26.92 15.50
N ASN A 23 -9.04 -26.96 14.61
CA ASN A 23 -8.98 -26.32 13.30
C ASN A 23 -9.26 -24.83 13.45
N ILE A 24 -8.24 -24.00 13.17
CA ILE A 24 -8.36 -22.53 13.26
C ILE A 24 -8.44 -21.95 11.85
N GLU A 25 -9.57 -21.33 11.55
CA GLU A 25 -9.80 -20.63 10.29
C GLU A 25 -9.90 -19.11 10.54
N VAL A 26 -9.17 -18.34 9.75
CA VAL A 26 -9.23 -16.88 9.76
C VAL A 26 -9.85 -16.40 8.46
N LEU A 27 -11.13 -16.03 8.51
CA LEU A 27 -11.79 -15.40 7.37
C LEU A 27 -11.46 -13.91 7.37
N GLN A 28 -10.58 -13.49 6.49
CA GLN A 28 -10.31 -12.08 6.25
C GLN A 28 -11.32 -11.55 5.22
N ASN A 29 -12.42 -10.98 5.69
CA ASN A 29 -13.39 -10.25 4.85
C ASN A 29 -12.91 -8.82 4.54
N ARG A 30 -11.59 -8.61 4.39
CA ARG A 30 -11.07 -7.31 3.99
C ARG A 30 -10.92 -7.27 2.49
N LYS A 31 -11.40 -6.20 1.88
CA LYS A 31 -11.21 -5.93 0.46
C LYS A 31 -9.71 -5.78 0.13
N TYR A 32 -8.97 -5.12 1.02
CA TYR A 32 -7.53 -4.85 0.89
C TYR A 32 -6.72 -5.53 2.00
N VAL A 33 -5.42 -5.70 1.78
CA VAL A 33 -4.50 -6.32 2.76
C VAL A 33 -4.40 -5.55 4.06
N SER A 34 -4.74 -4.25 4.06
CA SER A 34 -4.83 -3.43 5.27
C SER A 34 -5.89 -2.35 5.14
N ARG A 35 -6.25 -1.70 6.29
CA ARG A 35 -7.18 -0.57 6.34
C ARG A 35 -6.72 0.66 5.56
N ALA A 36 -5.43 0.74 5.23
CA ALA A 36 -4.92 1.82 4.40
C ALA A 36 -5.58 1.81 3.01
N GLY A 37 -5.79 0.63 2.41
CA GLY A 37 -6.47 0.52 1.12
C GLY A 37 -7.87 1.12 1.10
N ASP A 38 -8.66 0.94 2.18
CA ASP A 38 -9.99 1.53 2.29
C ASP A 38 -9.94 3.07 2.29
N LYS A 39 -8.88 3.67 2.87
CA LYS A 39 -8.69 5.13 2.87
C LYS A 39 -8.37 5.67 1.47
N LEU A 40 -7.52 4.96 0.74
CA LEU A 40 -7.17 5.34 -0.63
C LEU A 40 -8.36 5.20 -1.57
N GLU A 41 -9.14 4.11 -1.43
CA GLU A 41 -10.38 3.92 -2.19
C GLU A 41 -11.35 5.07 -1.96
N LYS A 42 -11.50 5.49 -0.69
CA LYS A 42 -12.35 6.65 -0.38
C LYS A 42 -11.87 7.90 -1.09
N ALA A 43 -10.56 8.15 -1.15
CA ALA A 43 -10.03 9.29 -1.89
C ALA A 43 -10.34 9.19 -3.40
N PHE A 44 -10.24 7.99 -4.00
CA PHE A 44 -10.60 7.81 -5.41
C PHE A 44 -12.07 8.15 -5.67
N LEU A 45 -12.97 7.74 -4.78
CA LEU A 45 -14.39 8.03 -4.88
C LEU A 45 -14.70 9.52 -4.67
N ASP A 46 -14.15 10.11 -3.60
CA ASP A 46 -14.43 11.50 -3.22
C ASP A 46 -13.91 12.51 -4.26
N PHE A 47 -12.78 12.21 -4.89
CA PHE A 47 -12.13 13.09 -5.88
C PHE A 47 -12.32 12.64 -7.33
N ASN A 48 -13.08 11.58 -7.57
CA ASN A 48 -13.30 10.99 -8.90
C ASN A 48 -11.99 10.71 -9.66
N ILE A 49 -11.04 10.05 -8.97
CA ILE A 49 -9.72 9.74 -9.51
C ILE A 49 -9.71 8.32 -10.09
N SER A 50 -9.17 8.18 -11.29
CA SER A 50 -8.87 6.89 -11.91
C SER A 50 -7.37 6.65 -12.00
N VAL A 51 -6.96 5.43 -11.66
CA VAL A 51 -5.57 4.95 -11.79
C VAL A 51 -5.45 3.84 -12.83
N GLU A 52 -6.51 3.60 -13.58
CA GLU A 52 -6.56 2.54 -14.61
C GLU A 52 -5.45 2.75 -15.65
N ASN A 53 -4.70 1.68 -15.93
CA ASN A 53 -3.54 1.66 -16.84
C ASN A 53 -2.41 2.64 -16.47
N LYS A 54 -2.40 3.22 -15.28
CA LYS A 54 -1.36 4.14 -14.82
C LYS A 54 -0.20 3.40 -14.14
N ILE A 55 0.96 4.04 -14.17
CA ILE A 55 2.14 3.65 -13.40
C ILE A 55 2.16 4.48 -12.12
N CYS A 56 2.19 3.81 -10.97
CA CYS A 56 2.03 4.43 -9.67
C CYS A 56 3.26 4.20 -8.79
N LEU A 57 3.51 5.14 -7.88
CA LEU A 57 4.50 5.02 -6.80
C LEU A 57 3.78 5.11 -5.46
N ASP A 58 3.92 4.08 -4.64
CA ASP A 58 3.42 4.02 -3.26
C ASP A 58 4.58 4.25 -2.30
N ILE A 59 4.59 5.42 -1.62
CA ILE A 59 5.64 5.80 -0.68
C ILE A 59 5.18 5.51 0.74
N GLY A 60 5.91 4.64 1.44
CA GLY A 60 5.53 4.10 2.74
C GLY A 60 4.54 2.94 2.59
N ALA A 61 4.85 2.02 1.68
CA ALA A 61 3.95 0.94 1.30
C ALA A 61 3.60 -0.01 2.45
N SER A 62 4.52 -0.21 3.42
CA SER A 62 4.33 -1.09 4.58
C SER A 62 3.80 -2.48 4.13
N THR A 63 2.68 -2.94 4.69
CA THR A 63 2.06 -4.23 4.29
C THR A 63 1.43 -4.21 2.89
N GLY A 64 1.32 -3.04 2.25
CA GLY A 64 0.85 -2.90 0.87
C GLY A 64 -0.62 -2.52 0.71
N GLY A 65 -1.21 -1.86 1.70
CA GLY A 65 -2.63 -1.47 1.62
C GLY A 65 -2.94 -0.55 0.44
N PHE A 66 -2.11 0.47 0.20
CA PHE A 66 -2.26 1.35 -0.96
C PHE A 66 -1.91 0.62 -2.25
N THR A 67 -0.82 -0.12 -2.27
CA THR A 67 -0.42 -0.96 -3.42
C THR A 67 -1.56 -1.88 -3.86
N ASP A 68 -2.20 -2.63 -2.93
CA ASP A 68 -3.32 -3.53 -3.22
C ASP A 68 -4.53 -2.76 -3.80
N CYS A 69 -4.82 -1.58 -3.24
CA CYS A 69 -5.89 -0.71 -3.74
C CYS A 69 -5.62 -0.24 -5.17
N LEU A 70 -4.40 0.25 -5.45
CA LEU A 70 -3.98 0.67 -6.80
C LEU A 70 -4.16 -0.47 -7.81
N LEU A 71 -3.69 -1.68 -7.47
CA LEU A 71 -3.79 -2.85 -8.35
C LEU A 71 -5.22 -3.27 -8.62
N GLN A 72 -6.10 -3.25 -7.60
CA GLN A 72 -7.52 -3.58 -7.74
C GLN A 72 -8.28 -2.53 -8.55
N HIS A 73 -7.81 -1.28 -8.58
CA HIS A 73 -8.31 -0.19 -9.42
C HIS A 73 -7.64 -0.11 -10.80
N GLY A 74 -6.92 -1.16 -11.22
CA GLY A 74 -6.42 -1.31 -12.57
C GLY A 74 -5.08 -0.63 -12.87
N ALA A 75 -4.29 -0.27 -11.85
CA ALA A 75 -2.94 0.23 -12.08
C ALA A 75 -2.12 -0.77 -12.90
N LYS A 76 -1.43 -0.27 -13.93
CA LYS A 76 -0.58 -1.07 -14.83
C LYS A 76 0.67 -1.57 -14.11
N LYS A 77 1.24 -0.74 -13.26
CA LYS A 77 2.45 -1.04 -12.48
C LYS A 77 2.48 -0.21 -11.20
N VAL A 78 2.96 -0.79 -10.12
CA VAL A 78 3.12 -0.12 -8.83
C VAL A 78 4.53 -0.34 -8.30
N TYR A 79 5.25 0.74 -8.06
CA TYR A 79 6.47 0.74 -7.28
C TYR A 79 6.11 0.93 -5.81
N SER A 80 6.35 -0.08 -4.99
CA SER A 80 6.05 -0.08 -3.55
C SER A 80 7.35 0.18 -2.78
N LEU A 81 7.51 1.41 -2.30
CA LEU A 81 8.71 1.90 -1.67
C LEU A 81 8.52 2.01 -0.15
N ASP A 82 9.44 1.43 0.61
CA ASP A 82 9.45 1.53 2.07
C ASP A 82 10.88 1.60 2.63
N VAL A 83 11.03 2.27 3.77
CA VAL A 83 12.28 2.26 4.54
C VAL A 83 12.46 0.98 5.34
N GLY A 84 11.38 0.25 5.58
CA GLY A 84 11.38 -1.03 6.28
C GLY A 84 11.81 -2.18 5.38
N HIS A 85 12.09 -3.31 6.02
CA HIS A 85 12.49 -4.54 5.36
C HIS A 85 11.41 -5.61 5.48
N ASN A 86 11.15 -6.34 4.39
CA ASN A 86 10.28 -7.52 4.35
C ASN A 86 8.84 -7.26 4.87
N GLN A 87 8.31 -6.05 4.66
CA GLN A 87 6.98 -5.68 5.17
C GLN A 87 5.85 -5.98 4.20
N LEU A 88 6.11 -5.86 2.90
CA LEU A 88 5.08 -6.07 1.87
C LEU A 88 4.59 -7.52 1.91
N VAL A 89 3.26 -7.71 1.96
CA VAL A 89 2.69 -9.07 2.03
C VAL A 89 3.05 -9.89 0.80
N TYR A 90 3.21 -11.21 1.01
CA TYR A 90 3.71 -12.16 0.00
C TYR A 90 2.96 -12.10 -1.33
N LYS A 91 1.62 -12.01 -1.30
CA LYS A 91 0.81 -11.96 -2.53
C LYS A 91 1.14 -10.75 -3.42
N LEU A 92 1.44 -9.59 -2.81
CA LEU A 92 1.79 -8.37 -3.55
C LEU A 92 3.22 -8.40 -4.03
N ARG A 93 4.13 -8.94 -3.23
CA ARG A 93 5.53 -9.13 -3.61
C ARG A 93 5.70 -10.01 -4.85
N ASN A 94 4.80 -10.96 -5.05
CA ASN A 94 4.81 -11.88 -6.20
C ASN A 94 3.88 -11.46 -7.35
N ASP A 95 3.20 -10.32 -7.26
CA ASP A 95 2.43 -9.79 -8.38
C ASP A 95 3.38 -9.17 -9.42
N SER A 96 3.31 -9.61 -10.65
CA SER A 96 4.18 -9.16 -11.74
C SER A 96 4.10 -7.65 -12.04
N ARG A 97 3.04 -6.99 -11.57
CA ARG A 97 2.83 -5.55 -11.69
C ARG A 97 3.51 -4.76 -10.57
N VAL A 98 4.01 -5.43 -9.53
CA VAL A 98 4.61 -4.79 -8.36
C VAL A 98 6.13 -4.86 -8.41
N VAL A 99 6.76 -3.73 -8.14
CA VAL A 99 8.20 -3.64 -7.89
C VAL A 99 8.39 -3.21 -6.45
N SER A 100 8.82 -4.13 -5.60
CA SER A 100 9.12 -3.84 -4.18
C SER A 100 10.51 -3.20 -4.06
N ILE A 101 10.58 -2.01 -3.46
CA ILE A 101 11.80 -1.25 -3.18
C ILE A 101 11.86 -1.04 -1.68
N GLU A 102 12.54 -1.93 -0.98
CA GLU A 102 12.67 -1.92 0.48
C GLU A 102 14.03 -1.34 0.91
N ASP A 103 14.18 -1.05 2.21
CA ASP A 103 15.39 -0.42 2.79
C ASP A 103 15.77 0.90 2.09
N PHE A 104 14.79 1.62 1.55
CA PHE A 104 15.03 2.77 0.68
C PHE A 104 14.32 4.03 1.21
N ASN A 105 15.08 5.13 1.28
CA ASN A 105 14.54 6.40 1.73
C ASN A 105 13.96 7.20 0.55
N ALA A 106 12.72 7.69 0.70
CA ALA A 106 12.07 8.50 -0.34
C ALA A 106 12.83 9.78 -0.73
N LYS A 107 13.77 10.24 0.12
CA LYS A 107 14.66 11.36 -0.22
C LYS A 107 15.67 11.03 -1.32
N ASP A 108 15.96 9.76 -1.52
CA ASP A 108 16.97 9.29 -2.46
C ASP A 108 16.36 8.90 -3.81
N ILE A 109 15.06 9.15 -4.00
CA ILE A 109 14.36 8.91 -5.27
C ILE A 109 15.05 9.68 -6.39
N LYS A 110 15.31 8.97 -7.51
CA LYS A 110 15.81 9.49 -8.76
C LYS A 110 14.97 8.98 -9.92
N ARG A 111 14.71 9.82 -10.91
CA ARG A 111 13.93 9.45 -12.09
C ARG A 111 14.49 8.21 -12.80
N GLU A 112 15.81 8.09 -12.86
CA GLU A 112 16.50 6.97 -13.51
C GLU A 112 16.18 5.60 -12.92
N MET A 113 15.71 5.55 -11.67
CA MET A 113 15.30 4.28 -11.01
C MET A 113 14.14 3.59 -11.71
N PHE A 114 13.33 4.34 -12.44
CA PHE A 114 12.09 3.85 -13.05
C PHE A 114 12.29 3.44 -14.52
N ASN A 115 13.46 3.67 -15.10
CA ASN A 115 13.73 3.45 -16.53
C ASN A 115 12.61 4.09 -17.39
N ASP A 116 12.06 3.35 -18.35
CA ASP A 116 10.97 3.82 -19.23
C ASP A 116 9.57 3.75 -18.58
N CYS A 117 9.49 3.28 -17.33
CA CYS A 117 8.21 3.12 -16.60
C CYS A 117 8.06 4.18 -15.50
N ILE A 118 8.12 5.44 -15.87
CA ILE A 118 8.05 6.57 -14.92
C ILE A 118 6.65 6.64 -14.29
N PRO A 119 6.54 6.73 -12.94
CA PRO A 119 5.26 6.93 -12.28
C PRO A 119 4.65 8.29 -12.63
N SER A 120 3.38 8.29 -13.03
CA SER A 120 2.59 9.51 -13.22
C SER A 120 1.68 9.81 -12.03
N ILE A 121 1.55 8.86 -11.11
CA ILE A 121 0.72 9.00 -9.91
C ILE A 121 1.57 8.60 -8.70
N VAL A 122 1.50 9.42 -7.65
CA VAL A 122 2.10 9.10 -6.35
C VAL A 122 1.02 8.99 -5.30
N VAL A 123 1.11 7.98 -4.45
CA VAL A 123 0.33 7.86 -3.22
C VAL A 123 1.29 7.75 -2.04
N SER A 124 0.91 8.24 -0.87
CA SER A 124 1.78 8.15 0.30
C SER A 124 1.03 8.09 1.64
N ASP A 125 1.46 7.17 2.50
CA ASP A 125 1.03 7.05 3.90
C ASP A 125 2.27 6.97 4.82
N VAL A 126 3.02 8.07 4.91
CA VAL A 126 4.27 8.13 5.67
C VAL A 126 4.04 8.62 7.11
N SER A 127 4.77 8.03 8.08
CA SER A 127 4.66 8.37 9.50
C SER A 127 5.92 9.03 10.07
N PHE A 128 7.09 8.71 9.53
CA PHE A 128 8.38 9.10 10.11
C PHE A 128 9.07 10.24 9.37
N ILE A 129 8.50 10.69 8.25
CA ILE A 129 9.04 11.79 7.46
C ILE A 129 7.93 12.75 7.09
N SER A 130 8.19 14.05 7.23
CA SER A 130 7.25 15.07 6.77
C SER A 130 7.18 15.07 5.23
N ILE A 131 5.96 15.11 4.71
CA ILE A 131 5.69 15.28 3.27
C ILE A 131 6.45 16.50 2.71
N SER A 132 6.56 17.59 3.48
CA SER A 132 7.29 18.80 3.07
C SER A 132 8.76 18.56 2.74
N LYS A 133 9.38 17.49 3.31
CA LYS A 133 10.77 17.15 3.04
C LYS A 133 10.97 16.32 1.78
N ILE A 134 9.95 15.56 1.37
CA ILE A 134 10.03 14.72 0.18
C ILE A 134 9.38 15.36 -1.05
N ALA A 135 8.42 16.27 -0.85
CA ALA A 135 7.70 16.90 -1.95
C ALA A 135 8.60 17.61 -2.98
N PRO A 136 9.61 18.41 -2.57
CA PRO A 136 10.50 19.06 -3.54
C PRO A 136 11.26 18.05 -4.40
N ILE A 137 11.61 16.90 -3.83
CA ILE A 137 12.35 15.83 -4.52
C ILE A 137 11.41 15.14 -5.52
N ILE A 138 10.21 14.76 -5.09
CA ILE A 138 9.22 14.09 -5.94
C ILE A 138 8.86 14.98 -7.15
N TYR A 139 8.56 16.27 -6.94
CA TYR A 139 8.22 17.18 -8.05
C TYR A 139 9.41 17.46 -8.98
N LYS A 140 10.64 17.41 -8.47
CA LYS A 140 11.84 17.54 -9.30
C LYS A 140 12.08 16.30 -10.16
N GLU A 141 12.00 15.11 -9.56
CA GLU A 141 12.32 13.83 -10.21
C GLU A 141 11.15 13.31 -11.07
N LEU A 142 9.92 13.60 -10.69
CA LEU A 142 8.68 13.22 -11.40
C LEU A 142 7.95 14.47 -11.90
N TYR A 143 8.62 15.29 -12.72
CA TYR A 143 8.12 16.60 -13.17
C TYR A 143 6.87 16.52 -14.08
N ASP A 144 6.53 15.35 -14.59
CA ASP A 144 5.34 15.02 -15.38
C ASP A 144 4.26 14.29 -14.56
N LEU A 145 4.32 14.44 -13.22
CA LEU A 145 3.36 13.87 -12.29
C LEU A 145 1.95 14.44 -12.53
N GLU A 146 0.95 13.57 -12.71
CA GLU A 146 -0.45 13.96 -12.88
C GLU A 146 -1.05 14.41 -11.53
N PHE A 147 -0.86 13.63 -10.48
CA PHE A 147 -1.29 13.98 -9.13
C PHE A 147 -0.58 13.15 -8.05
N TRP A 148 -0.65 13.66 -6.84
CA TRP A 148 -0.16 13.01 -5.64
C TRP A 148 -1.22 13.01 -4.55
N ILE A 149 -1.62 11.83 -4.07
CA ILE A 149 -2.52 11.65 -2.94
C ILE A 149 -1.68 11.33 -1.71
N SER A 150 -1.78 12.14 -0.67
CA SER A 150 -1.07 11.90 0.58
C SER A 150 -2.03 11.85 1.76
N LEU A 151 -1.84 10.86 2.62
CA LEU A 151 -2.54 10.80 3.89
C LEU A 151 -1.88 11.76 4.89
N ILE A 152 -2.61 12.82 5.26
CA ILE A 152 -2.15 13.76 6.28
C ILE A 152 -2.56 13.24 7.65
N LYS A 153 -1.57 13.09 8.53
CA LYS A 153 -1.78 12.67 9.92
C LYS A 153 -1.55 13.88 10.82
N PRO A 154 -2.60 14.48 11.40
CA PRO A 154 -2.43 15.49 12.44
C PRO A 154 -1.71 14.86 13.64
N GLN A 155 -0.65 15.50 14.10
CA GLN A 155 0.08 15.09 15.30
C GLN A 155 -0.30 16.02 16.45
#